data_0c672725f5f980f7c9d6b7bae2305fef
#
_entry.id   0c672725f5f980f7c9d6b7bae2305fef
#
_cell.length_a   1.000
_cell.length_b   1.000
_cell.length_c   1.000
_cell.angle_alpha   90.00
_cell.angle_beta   90.00
_cell.angle_gamma   90.00
#
_symmetry.space_group_name_H-M   'P 1'
#
loop_
_entity.id
_entity.type
_entity.pdbx_description
1 polymer ?
#
loop_
_entity_poly.entity_id
_entity_poly.type
_entity_poly.pdbx_seq_one_letter_code
_entity_poly.pdbx_strand_id
1 'polypeptide(L)'
;EQLPLLLTKKKYLEVRSPIAGVIVTWQVRDRLLLRPVEKGQVLLAVADKKGPWELEVHMPDDRLGHVNRAAALAREQGRELKVDYVLATDPGTRHYGSVKEIHEQAEVRGEAGNTVMVRITIDPSNHEREELGAGATVTARINCGKRSLGYVWFHDVLAFIQSQILFRLW
;
A
#
# COMPACT_ATOMS: atom_id res chain seq x y z
N GLU A 1 -18.04 2.13 45.44
CA GLU A 1 -18.04 1.41 44.14
C GLU A 1 -18.32 2.31 42.92
N GLN A 2 -18.96 3.51 43.09
CA GLN A 2 -19.27 4.42 41.97
C GLN A 2 -18.08 5.27 41.52
N LEU A 3 -17.13 5.55 42.39
CA LEU A 3 -15.99 6.44 42.10
C LEU A 3 -15.09 5.93 40.96
N PRO A 4 -14.67 4.66 40.89
CA PRO A 4 -13.85 4.16 39.78
C PRO A 4 -14.58 4.19 38.45
N LEU A 5 -15.90 3.98 38.43
CA LEU A 5 -16.72 4.07 37.24
C LEU A 5 -16.78 5.50 36.68
N LEU A 6 -16.91 6.48 37.55
CA LEU A 6 -16.93 7.90 37.17
C LEU A 6 -15.57 8.36 36.65
N LEU A 7 -14.47 7.92 37.27
CA LEU A 7 -13.12 8.20 36.78
C LEU A 7 -12.85 7.58 35.40
N THR A 8 -13.33 6.38 35.17
CA THR A 8 -13.25 5.72 33.86
C THR A 8 -14.08 6.45 32.81
N LYS A 9 -15.30 6.87 33.13
CA LYS A 9 -16.13 7.69 32.23
C LYS A 9 -15.47 9.03 31.92
N LYS A 10 -14.87 9.71 32.90
CA LYS A 10 -14.15 10.96 32.71
C LYS A 10 -12.97 10.78 31.73
N LYS A 11 -12.25 9.67 31.80
CA LYS A 11 -11.13 9.37 30.89
C LYS A 11 -11.58 9.24 29.43
N TYR A 12 -12.81 8.78 29.18
CA TYR A 12 -13.37 8.69 27.82
C TYR A 12 -13.89 10.02 27.25
N LEU A 13 -14.00 11.06 28.07
CA LEU A 13 -14.37 12.41 27.60
C LEU A 13 -13.23 13.15 26.89
N GLU A 14 -11.99 12.71 27.09
CA GLU A 14 -10.82 13.28 26.48
C GLU A 14 -10.11 12.25 25.59
N VAL A 15 -10.17 12.41 24.29
CA VAL A 15 -9.50 11.54 23.32
C VAL A 15 -8.22 12.22 22.85
N ARG A 16 -7.09 11.58 23.11
CA ARG A 16 -5.77 12.08 22.70
C ARG A 16 -5.19 11.20 21.59
N SER A 17 -4.44 11.84 20.69
CA SER A 17 -3.66 11.12 19.70
C SER A 17 -2.54 10.31 20.36
N PRO A 18 -2.35 9.02 19.99
CA PRO A 18 -1.23 8.22 20.48
C PRO A 18 0.12 8.62 19.90
N ILE A 19 0.12 9.38 18.80
CA ILE A 19 1.33 9.85 18.10
C ILE A 19 1.30 11.36 17.94
N ALA A 20 2.49 11.97 17.89
CA ALA A 20 2.65 13.35 17.49
C ALA A 20 2.61 13.42 15.95
N GLY A 21 1.86 14.37 15.39
CA GLY A 21 1.73 14.44 13.93
C GLY A 21 0.77 15.53 13.48
N VAL A 22 0.42 15.46 12.20
CA VAL A 22 -0.51 16.38 11.55
C VAL A 22 -1.84 15.68 11.29
N ILE A 23 -2.94 16.36 11.57
CA ILE A 23 -4.29 15.84 11.26
C ILE A 23 -4.47 15.86 9.74
N VAL A 24 -4.69 14.66 9.15
CA VAL A 24 -4.92 14.50 7.71
C VAL A 24 -6.39 14.42 7.33
N THR A 25 -7.27 14.26 8.31
CA THR A 25 -8.72 14.27 8.07
C THR A 25 -9.19 15.67 7.73
N TRP A 26 -9.86 15.82 6.60
CA TRP A 26 -10.42 17.09 6.15
C TRP A 26 -11.63 17.51 6.99
N GLN A 27 -11.73 18.83 7.31
CA GLN A 27 -12.89 19.44 8.01
C GLN A 27 -13.31 18.71 9.31
N VAL A 28 -12.35 18.33 10.14
CA VAL A 28 -12.59 17.60 11.40
C VAL A 28 -13.61 18.30 12.29
N ARG A 29 -13.52 19.64 12.39
CA ARG A 29 -14.44 20.41 13.24
C ARG A 29 -15.90 20.27 12.79
N ASP A 30 -16.16 20.40 11.49
CA ASP A 30 -17.52 20.34 10.94
C ASP A 30 -18.10 18.93 11.00
N ARG A 31 -17.21 17.93 10.97
CA ARG A 31 -17.61 16.51 11.07
C ARG A 31 -17.90 16.07 12.48
N LEU A 32 -17.25 16.65 13.50
CA LEU A 32 -17.34 16.20 14.89
C LEU A 32 -18.09 17.15 15.79
N LEU A 33 -18.23 18.44 15.42
CA LEU A 33 -18.87 19.44 16.27
C LEU A 33 -20.34 19.08 16.52
N LEU A 34 -20.71 18.99 17.79
CA LEU A 34 -22.08 18.67 18.25
C LEU A 34 -22.66 17.37 17.71
N ARG A 35 -21.82 16.43 17.29
CA ARG A 35 -22.27 15.11 16.85
C ARG A 35 -21.99 14.07 17.92
N PRO A 36 -22.92 13.17 18.20
CA PRO A 36 -22.66 12.03 19.07
C PRO A 36 -21.62 11.11 18.42
N VAL A 37 -20.72 10.59 19.23
CA VAL A 37 -19.67 9.64 18.80
C VAL A 37 -19.78 8.37 19.62
N GLU A 38 -19.49 7.23 19.01
CA GLU A 38 -19.57 5.92 19.64
C GLU A 38 -18.17 5.37 19.95
N LYS A 39 -18.12 4.46 20.92
CA LYS A 39 -16.88 3.75 21.24
C LYS A 39 -16.43 2.89 20.06
N GLY A 40 -15.17 3.05 19.63
CA GLY A 40 -14.62 2.34 18.48
C GLY A 40 -14.79 3.09 17.15
N GLN A 41 -15.50 4.21 17.13
CA GLN A 41 -15.62 5.05 15.95
C GLN A 41 -14.30 5.77 15.66
N VAL A 42 -13.85 5.74 14.39
CA VAL A 42 -12.71 6.52 13.94
C VAL A 42 -13.12 8.00 13.83
N LEU A 43 -12.52 8.84 14.66
CA LEU A 43 -12.82 10.27 14.71
C LEU A 43 -12.01 11.06 13.69
N LEU A 44 -10.71 10.82 13.67
CA LEU A 44 -9.76 11.50 12.79
C LEU A 44 -8.52 10.62 12.57
N ALA A 45 -7.76 10.94 11.54
CA ALA A 45 -6.47 10.32 11.26
C ALA A 45 -5.34 11.35 11.49
N VAL A 46 -4.28 10.91 12.16
CA VAL A 46 -3.06 11.69 12.39
C VAL A 46 -1.91 11.00 11.68
N ALA A 47 -1.15 11.74 10.87
CA ALA A 47 0.04 11.24 10.18
C ALA A 47 1.30 11.85 10.78
N ASP A 48 2.30 11.01 11.04
CA ASP A 48 3.64 11.46 11.35
C ASP A 48 4.40 11.74 10.03
N LYS A 49 4.52 13.01 9.67
CA LYS A 49 5.25 13.42 8.46
C LYS A 49 6.77 13.23 8.54
N LYS A 50 7.31 13.05 9.74
CA LYS A 50 8.76 12.84 9.96
C LYS A 50 9.15 11.37 9.88
N GLY A 51 8.18 10.48 10.02
CA GLY A 51 8.37 9.03 9.93
C GLY A 51 8.72 8.56 8.51
N PRO A 52 9.05 7.27 8.36
CA PRO A 52 9.28 6.69 7.04
C PRO A 52 7.98 6.69 6.24
N TRP A 53 8.08 7.14 4.99
CA TRP A 53 6.97 7.08 4.06
C TRP A 53 6.95 5.74 3.36
N GLU A 54 5.76 5.20 3.19
CA GLU A 54 5.52 3.95 2.47
C GLU A 54 4.47 4.17 1.38
N LEU A 55 4.61 3.45 0.28
CA LEU A 55 3.59 3.40 -0.77
C LEU A 55 2.83 2.09 -0.65
N GLU A 56 1.53 2.15 -0.74
CA GLU A 56 0.66 0.99 -0.90
C GLU A 56 0.24 0.88 -2.36
N VAL A 57 0.76 -0.14 -3.04
CA VAL A 57 0.49 -0.39 -4.45
C VAL A 57 -0.36 -1.65 -4.58
N HIS A 58 -1.45 -1.55 -5.30
CA HIS A 58 -2.32 -2.68 -5.62
C HIS A 58 -2.00 -3.18 -7.01
N MET A 59 -1.66 -4.45 -7.11
CA MET A 59 -1.40 -5.10 -8.39
C MET A 59 -2.35 -6.28 -8.61
N PRO A 60 -2.70 -6.62 -9.86
CA PRO A 60 -3.48 -7.81 -10.16
C PRO A 60 -2.81 -9.09 -9.63
N ASP A 61 -3.60 -10.03 -9.11
CA ASP A 61 -3.11 -11.26 -8.49
C ASP A 61 -2.41 -12.20 -9.49
N ASP A 62 -2.77 -12.13 -10.77
CA ASP A 62 -2.13 -12.89 -11.85
C ASP A 62 -0.63 -12.57 -12.00
N ARG A 63 -0.19 -11.41 -11.55
CA ARG A 63 1.22 -10.96 -11.56
C ARG A 63 2.01 -11.41 -10.32
N LEU A 64 1.33 -11.87 -9.27
CA LEU A 64 1.95 -12.22 -7.98
C LEU A 64 3.08 -13.25 -8.12
N GLY A 65 2.87 -14.27 -8.95
CA GLY A 65 3.87 -15.32 -9.16
C GLY A 65 5.19 -14.81 -9.74
N HIS A 66 5.13 -13.78 -10.61
CA HIS A 66 6.32 -13.17 -11.19
C HIS A 66 7.08 -12.32 -10.16
N VAL A 67 6.34 -11.54 -9.37
CA VAL A 67 6.92 -10.66 -8.35
C VAL A 67 7.52 -11.49 -7.21
N ASN A 68 6.84 -12.54 -6.73
CA ASN A 68 7.36 -13.44 -5.70
C ASN A 68 8.66 -14.12 -6.13
N ARG A 69 8.72 -14.62 -7.38
CA ARG A 69 9.94 -15.22 -7.91
C ARG A 69 11.08 -14.22 -8.00
N ALA A 70 10.81 -12.99 -8.46
CA ALA A 70 11.81 -11.93 -8.53
C ALA A 70 12.28 -11.50 -7.13
N ALA A 71 11.37 -11.43 -6.15
CA ALA A 71 11.68 -11.11 -4.77
C ALA A 71 12.56 -12.20 -4.13
N ALA A 72 12.27 -13.49 -4.37
CA ALA A 72 13.08 -14.60 -3.88
C ALA A 72 14.51 -14.53 -4.43
N LEU A 73 14.66 -14.35 -5.75
CA LEU A 73 15.97 -14.21 -6.39
C LEU A 73 16.74 -12.99 -5.89
N ALA A 74 16.08 -11.87 -5.66
CA ALA A 74 16.71 -10.69 -5.10
C ALA A 74 17.23 -10.95 -3.67
N ARG A 75 16.41 -11.61 -2.82
CA ARG A 75 16.81 -11.99 -1.45
C ARG A 75 18.02 -12.94 -1.43
N GLU A 76 18.06 -13.96 -2.30
CA GLU A 76 19.19 -14.87 -2.42
C GLU A 76 20.50 -14.13 -2.78
N GLN A 77 20.38 -13.02 -3.50
CA GLN A 77 21.51 -12.16 -3.90
C GLN A 77 21.79 -11.04 -2.88
N GLY A 78 21.14 -11.03 -1.72
CA GLY A 78 21.27 -9.99 -0.71
C GLY A 78 20.81 -8.60 -1.19
N ARG A 79 19.88 -8.53 -2.16
CA ARG A 79 19.37 -7.30 -2.75
C ARG A 79 17.88 -7.16 -2.48
N GLU A 80 17.39 -5.93 -2.47
CA GLU A 80 15.97 -5.63 -2.45
C GLU A 80 15.41 -5.51 -3.88
N LEU A 81 14.15 -5.86 -4.05
CA LEU A 81 13.45 -5.71 -5.31
C LEU A 81 13.14 -4.24 -5.55
N LYS A 82 13.77 -3.65 -6.56
CA LYS A 82 13.65 -2.21 -6.88
C LYS A 82 12.33 -1.89 -7.56
N VAL A 83 11.81 -0.72 -7.25
CA VAL A 83 10.57 -0.17 -7.79
C VAL A 83 10.82 1.26 -8.26
N ASP A 84 10.37 1.55 -9.47
CA ASP A 84 10.30 2.92 -9.99
C ASP A 84 8.86 3.40 -9.85
N TYR A 85 8.64 4.63 -9.40
CA TYR A 85 7.30 5.19 -9.33
C TYR A 85 7.26 6.65 -9.74
N VAL A 86 6.09 7.10 -10.16
CA VAL A 86 5.80 8.49 -10.47
C VAL A 86 4.57 8.94 -9.71
N LEU A 87 4.56 10.20 -9.30
CA LEU A 87 3.40 10.81 -8.67
C LEU A 87 2.39 11.25 -9.74
N ALA A 88 1.11 11.14 -9.46
CA ALA A 88 0.07 11.64 -10.36
C ALA A 88 0.14 13.18 -10.51
N THR A 89 0.67 13.86 -9.49
CA THR A 89 0.87 15.32 -9.48
C THR A 89 2.08 15.76 -10.31
N ASP A 90 3.12 14.89 -10.42
CA ASP A 90 4.32 15.13 -11.23
C ASP A 90 4.74 13.86 -11.99
N PRO A 91 4.13 13.57 -13.14
CA PRO A 91 4.44 12.38 -13.94
C PRO A 91 5.78 12.47 -14.66
N GLY A 92 6.42 13.65 -14.68
CA GLY A 92 7.73 13.85 -15.31
C GLY A 92 8.90 13.34 -14.49
N THR A 93 8.75 13.32 -13.17
CA THR A 93 9.84 12.94 -12.25
C THR A 93 9.69 11.49 -11.83
N ARG A 94 10.77 10.71 -12.00
CA ARG A 94 10.86 9.32 -11.55
C ARG A 94 11.49 9.24 -10.17
N HIS A 95 10.82 8.54 -9.30
CA HIS A 95 11.28 8.25 -7.96
C HIS A 95 11.58 6.76 -7.82
N TYR A 96 12.38 6.42 -6.82
CA TYR A 96 12.84 5.05 -6.59
C TYR A 96 12.48 4.60 -5.18
N GLY A 97 12.23 3.32 -5.07
CA GLY A 97 11.94 2.66 -3.80
C GLY A 97 12.28 1.18 -3.87
N SER A 98 12.04 0.47 -2.78
CA SER A 98 12.22 -0.98 -2.69
C SER A 98 11.00 -1.65 -2.11
N VAL A 99 10.73 -2.88 -2.55
CA VAL A 99 9.64 -3.70 -2.01
C VAL A 99 9.98 -4.12 -0.59
N LYS A 100 9.18 -3.67 0.36
CA LYS A 100 9.28 -4.03 1.77
C LYS A 100 8.54 -5.34 2.05
N GLU A 101 7.30 -5.42 1.60
CA GLU A 101 6.39 -6.50 1.92
C GLU A 101 5.39 -6.73 0.79
N ILE A 102 5.08 -7.99 0.54
CA ILE A 102 4.04 -8.41 -0.39
C ILE A 102 3.00 -9.15 0.44
N HIS A 103 1.77 -8.63 0.46
CA HIS A 103 0.66 -9.30 1.14
C HIS A 103 0.22 -10.52 0.33
N GLU A 104 -0.03 -11.63 1.01
CA GLU A 104 -0.50 -12.85 0.34
C GLU A 104 -2.01 -12.87 0.14
N GLN A 105 -2.73 -12.00 0.85
CA GLN A 105 -4.18 -11.92 0.77
C GLN A 105 -4.60 -11.04 -0.39
N ALA A 106 -5.39 -11.60 -1.30
CA ALA A 106 -6.02 -10.85 -2.37
C ALA A 106 -7.31 -10.18 -1.89
N GLU A 107 -7.51 -8.94 -2.30
CA GLU A 107 -8.73 -8.17 -2.06
C GLU A 107 -9.38 -7.79 -3.38
N VAL A 108 -10.72 -7.85 -3.41
CA VAL A 108 -11.48 -7.41 -4.60
C VAL A 108 -11.59 -5.88 -4.56
N ARG A 109 -11.04 -5.21 -5.58
CA ARG A 109 -11.11 -3.74 -5.70
C ARG A 109 -11.76 -3.32 -7.02
N GLY A 110 -13.06 -3.06 -6.94
CA GLY A 110 -13.83 -2.48 -8.04
C GLY A 110 -13.57 -3.15 -9.39
N GLU A 111 -13.25 -2.34 -10.40
CA GLU A 111 -12.98 -2.82 -11.77
C GLU A 111 -11.62 -3.54 -11.94
N ALA A 112 -10.69 -3.36 -11.00
CA ALA A 112 -9.38 -4.01 -11.05
C ALA A 112 -9.43 -5.51 -10.69
N GLY A 113 -10.57 -6.01 -10.21
CA GLY A 113 -10.74 -7.41 -9.81
C GLY A 113 -9.95 -7.77 -8.55
N ASN A 114 -9.42 -9.00 -8.52
CA ASN A 114 -8.57 -9.44 -7.41
C ASN A 114 -7.21 -8.75 -7.47
N THR A 115 -6.87 -8.05 -6.42
CA THR A 115 -5.59 -7.34 -6.30
C THR A 115 -4.86 -7.72 -5.02
N VAL A 116 -3.54 -7.73 -5.09
CA VAL A 116 -2.65 -7.95 -3.96
C VAL A 116 -1.96 -6.64 -3.60
N MET A 117 -1.92 -6.31 -2.31
CA MET A 117 -1.23 -5.13 -1.82
C MET A 117 0.27 -5.38 -1.69
N VAL A 118 1.06 -4.48 -2.24
CA VAL A 118 2.53 -4.45 -2.11
C VAL A 118 2.92 -3.16 -1.41
N ARG A 119 3.64 -3.30 -0.31
CA ARG A 119 4.17 -2.17 0.45
C ARG A 119 5.59 -1.87 0.01
N ILE A 120 5.85 -0.63 -0.35
CA ILE A 120 7.12 -0.15 -0.89
C ILE A 120 7.68 0.91 0.04
N THR A 121 8.93 0.78 0.43
CA THR A 121 9.67 1.81 1.15
C THR A 121 10.25 2.81 0.16
N ILE A 122 10.06 4.09 0.44
CA ILE A 122 10.62 5.20 -0.37
C ILE A 122 12.10 5.37 -0.05
N ASP A 123 12.92 5.52 -1.08
CA ASP A 123 14.35 5.80 -0.91
C ASP A 123 14.54 7.17 -0.22
N PRO A 124 15.32 7.24 0.88
CA PRO A 124 15.60 8.49 1.59
C PRO A 124 16.26 9.58 0.76
N SER A 125 16.91 9.22 -0.34
CA SER A 125 17.58 10.17 -1.25
C SER A 125 16.62 11.06 -2.04
N ASN A 126 15.35 10.71 -2.10
CA ASN A 126 14.34 11.57 -2.71
C ASN A 126 14.09 12.80 -1.82
N HIS A 127 14.64 13.92 -2.21
CA HIS A 127 14.62 15.18 -1.45
C HIS A 127 13.23 15.84 -1.33
N GLU A 128 12.23 15.29 -1.99
CA GLU A 128 10.88 15.86 -2.12
C GLU A 128 9.87 15.39 -1.04
N ARG A 129 10.37 14.88 0.09
CA ARG A 129 9.50 14.40 1.18
C ARG A 129 8.52 15.47 1.71
N GLU A 130 8.86 16.74 1.58
CA GLU A 130 8.01 17.84 2.06
C GLU A 130 6.79 18.08 1.17
N GLU A 131 6.87 17.69 -0.11
CA GLU A 131 5.78 17.87 -1.09
C GLU A 131 4.82 16.68 -1.16
N LEU A 132 5.21 15.53 -0.61
CA LEU A 132 4.36 14.35 -0.59
C LEU A 132 3.22 14.52 0.42
N GLY A 133 2.00 14.60 -0.09
CA GLY A 133 0.78 14.54 0.73
C GLY A 133 0.41 13.09 1.06
N ALA A 134 0.01 12.82 2.30
CA ALA A 134 -0.61 11.54 2.63
C ALA A 134 -1.87 11.33 1.77
N GLY A 135 -1.97 10.18 1.10
CA GLY A 135 -3.06 9.87 0.16
C GLY A 135 -2.79 10.31 -1.30
N ALA A 136 -1.56 10.76 -1.62
CA ALA A 136 -1.19 11.01 -3.01
C ALA A 136 -1.26 9.73 -3.85
N THR A 137 -1.81 9.84 -5.07
CA THR A 137 -1.88 8.72 -6.01
C THR A 137 -0.55 8.54 -6.72
N VAL A 138 -0.09 7.31 -6.80
CA VAL A 138 1.16 6.93 -7.48
C VAL A 138 0.92 5.85 -8.52
N THR A 139 1.75 5.85 -9.57
CA THR A 139 1.88 4.74 -10.51
C THR A 139 3.26 4.14 -10.33
N ALA A 140 3.30 2.85 -9.96
CA ALA A 140 4.55 2.16 -9.67
C ALA A 140 4.83 1.03 -10.67
N ARG A 141 6.11 0.78 -10.93
CA ARG A 141 6.62 -0.30 -11.76
C ARG A 141 7.63 -1.13 -11.00
N ILE A 142 7.30 -2.38 -10.72
CA ILE A 142 8.18 -3.31 -10.03
C ILE A 142 9.15 -3.95 -11.04
N ASN A 143 10.45 -3.86 -10.78
CA ASN A 143 11.49 -4.37 -11.68
C ASN A 143 11.78 -5.86 -11.41
N CYS A 144 11.04 -6.75 -12.05
CA CYS A 144 11.18 -8.21 -11.90
C CYS A 144 12.35 -8.82 -12.72
N GLY A 145 13.24 -7.99 -13.26
CA GLY A 145 14.38 -8.42 -14.08
C GLY A 145 14.04 -8.57 -15.57
N LYS A 146 15.06 -8.97 -16.34
CA LYS A 146 14.94 -9.14 -17.78
C LYS A 146 14.41 -10.54 -18.11
N ARG A 147 13.46 -10.65 -19.00
CA ARG A 147 12.96 -11.90 -19.58
C ARG A 147 13.19 -11.91 -21.09
N SER A 148 13.26 -13.11 -21.67
CA SER A 148 13.37 -13.24 -23.13
C SER A 148 12.10 -12.70 -23.79
N LEU A 149 12.25 -11.98 -24.92
CA LEU A 149 11.11 -11.45 -25.67
C LEU A 149 10.12 -12.53 -26.08
N GLY A 150 10.62 -13.73 -26.44
CA GLY A 150 9.77 -14.88 -26.76
C GLY A 150 8.86 -15.28 -25.59
N TYR A 151 9.37 -15.29 -24.36
CA TYR A 151 8.54 -15.59 -23.18
C TYR A 151 7.45 -14.53 -22.98
N VAL A 152 7.78 -13.25 -23.15
CA VAL A 152 6.79 -12.15 -22.99
C VAL A 152 5.67 -12.23 -24.03
N TRP A 153 6.00 -12.58 -25.28
CA TRP A 153 5.01 -12.68 -26.37
C TRP A 153 4.12 -13.91 -26.26
N PHE A 154 4.69 -15.06 -25.85
CA PHE A 154 3.95 -16.32 -25.80
C PHE A 154 3.42 -16.69 -24.42
N HIS A 155 3.68 -15.86 -23.39
CA HIS A 155 3.23 -16.14 -22.02
C HIS A 155 1.71 -16.34 -21.94
N ASP A 156 0.94 -15.44 -22.55
CA ASP A 156 -0.53 -15.49 -22.51
C ASP A 156 -1.06 -16.69 -23.28
N VAL A 157 -0.41 -17.05 -24.39
CA VAL A 157 -0.73 -18.25 -25.17
C VAL A 157 -0.41 -19.52 -24.38
N LEU A 158 0.73 -19.57 -23.71
CA LEU A 158 1.10 -20.72 -22.86
C LEU A 158 0.17 -20.85 -21.64
N ALA A 159 -0.18 -19.73 -21.01
CA ALA A 159 -1.15 -19.70 -19.90
C ALA A 159 -2.54 -20.18 -20.36
N PHE A 160 -2.99 -19.76 -21.54
CA PHE A 160 -4.24 -20.23 -22.15
C PHE A 160 -4.21 -21.74 -22.45
N ILE A 161 -3.13 -22.25 -23.04
CA ILE A 161 -2.96 -23.67 -23.31
C ILE A 161 -2.97 -24.48 -22.02
N GLN A 162 -2.26 -24.04 -20.99
CA GLN A 162 -2.23 -24.70 -19.70
C GLN A 162 -3.59 -24.69 -18.99
N SER A 163 -4.29 -23.56 -18.98
CA SER A 163 -5.57 -23.44 -18.28
C SER A 163 -6.73 -24.14 -19.02
N GLN A 164 -6.78 -24.08 -20.35
CA GLN A 164 -7.90 -24.58 -21.13
C GLN A 164 -7.71 -26.02 -21.62
N ILE A 165 -6.49 -26.41 -21.95
CA ILE A 165 -6.21 -27.71 -22.57
C ILE A 165 -5.81 -28.74 -21.55
N LEU A 166 -4.87 -28.45 -20.66
CA LEU A 166 -4.41 -29.41 -19.65
C LEU A 166 -5.47 -29.72 -18.58
N PHE A 167 -6.23 -28.71 -18.13
CA PHE A 167 -7.32 -28.93 -17.17
C PHE A 167 -8.54 -29.66 -17.76
N ARG A 168 -8.70 -29.69 -19.08
CA ARG A 168 -9.83 -30.38 -19.75
C ARG A 168 -9.50 -31.82 -20.11
N LEU A 169 -8.22 -32.21 -20.05
CA LEU A 169 -7.74 -33.55 -20.37
C LEU A 169 -7.49 -34.41 -19.11
N TRP A 170 -7.68 -33.85 -17.94
CA TRP A 170 -7.67 -34.51 -16.64
C TRP A 170 -9.05 -34.34 -15.99
#